data_cbe1a866b179c5b8cd9b370a41742b7d
#
_entry.id   cbe1a866b179c5b8cd9b370a41742b7d
#
_cell.length_a   1.000
_cell.length_b   1.000
_cell.length_c   1.000
_cell.angle_alpha   90.00
_cell.angle_beta   90.00
_cell.angle_gamma   90.00
#
_symmetry.space_group_name_H-M   'P 1'
#
loop_
_entity.id
_entity.type
_entity.pdbx_description
1 polymer ?
#
loop_
_entity_poly.entity_id
_entity_poly.type
_entity_poly.pdbx_seq_one_letter_code
_entity_poly.pdbx_strand_id
1 'polypeptide(L)'
;MASFFRTKVVSNIGTTPVDVLQTSVANRFTLIGCNLANTTDNVVIVDITMTDASAVTGFYIRQLRIDPYTSAKVVTNGEKIILAESTTMTIVSDTDNSVDLVASYAEIV
;
A
#
# COMPACT_ATOMS: atom_id res chain seq x y z
N MET A 1 15.77 20.29 -5.40
CA MET A 1 15.18 19.01 -4.96
C MET A 1 14.86 19.09 -3.47
N ALA A 2 13.66 18.73 -3.10
CA ALA A 2 13.24 18.71 -1.70
C ALA A 2 12.74 17.32 -1.33
N SER A 3 12.95 16.93 -0.09
CA SER A 3 12.51 15.65 0.46
C SER A 3 11.63 15.89 1.69
N PHE A 4 10.54 15.16 1.79
CA PHE A 4 9.62 15.25 2.92
C PHE A 4 9.27 13.85 3.41
N PHE A 5 9.27 13.65 4.73
CA PHE A 5 8.76 12.42 5.31
C PHE A 5 7.27 12.57 5.54
N ARG A 6 6.50 11.58 5.12
CA ARG A 6 5.04 11.62 5.19
C ARG A 6 4.47 10.32 5.70
N THR A 7 3.26 10.41 6.21
CA THR A 7 2.47 9.26 6.67
C THR A 7 1.15 9.25 5.93
N LYS A 8 0.76 8.09 5.44
CA LYS A 8 -0.57 7.88 4.83
C LYS A 8 -1.33 6.85 5.65
N VAL A 9 -2.56 7.19 6.02
CA VAL A 9 -3.46 6.28 6.73
C VAL A 9 -4.70 6.08 5.87
N VAL A 10 -5.04 4.82 5.61
CA VAL A 10 -6.27 4.45 4.92
C VAL A 10 -6.99 3.44 5.80
N SER A 11 -8.24 3.73 6.14
CA SER A 11 -9.02 2.85 7.01
C SER A 11 -10.15 2.18 6.23
N ASN A 12 -10.64 1.08 6.79
CA ASN A 12 -11.83 0.37 6.28
C ASN A 12 -11.69 -0.08 4.83
N ILE A 13 -10.51 -0.56 4.47
CA ILE A 13 -10.28 -1.14 3.14
C ILE A 13 -11.14 -2.38 3.01
N GLY A 14 -11.81 -2.51 1.88
CA GLY A 14 -12.76 -3.60 1.63
C GLY A 14 -12.61 -4.17 0.22
N THR A 15 -13.71 -4.62 -0.33
CA THR A 15 -13.74 -5.31 -1.63
C THR A 15 -13.68 -4.37 -2.83
N THR A 16 -13.76 -3.05 -2.60
CA THR A 16 -13.55 -2.06 -3.65
C THR A 16 -12.09 -1.62 -3.64
N PRO A 17 -11.36 -1.72 -4.76
CA PRO A 17 -9.96 -1.30 -4.82
C PRO A 17 -9.78 0.18 -4.45
N VAL A 18 -8.74 0.48 -3.68
CA VAL A 18 -8.42 1.83 -3.21
C VAL A 18 -7.00 2.18 -3.63
N ASP A 19 -6.83 3.34 -4.27
CA ASP A 19 -5.51 3.87 -4.56
C ASP A 19 -4.93 4.47 -3.27
N VAL A 20 -3.91 3.84 -2.71
CA VAL A 20 -3.37 4.24 -1.41
C VAL A 20 -2.21 5.22 -1.54
N LEU A 21 -1.39 5.08 -2.58
CA LEU A 21 -0.31 6.01 -2.88
C LEU A 21 -0.28 6.25 -4.39
N GLN A 22 -0.15 7.50 -4.78
CA GLN A 22 -0.11 7.88 -6.18
C GLN A 22 0.86 9.03 -6.37
N THR A 23 1.84 8.84 -7.25
CA THR A 23 2.77 9.88 -7.63
C THR A 23 2.29 10.60 -8.90
N SER A 24 2.76 11.83 -9.07
CA SER A 24 2.53 12.62 -10.27
C SER A 24 3.79 12.61 -11.15
N VAL A 25 3.77 13.40 -12.21
CA VAL A 25 4.98 13.60 -13.06
C VAL A 25 6.05 14.41 -12.32
N ALA A 26 5.70 15.06 -11.21
CA ALA A 26 6.58 15.99 -10.50
C ALA A 26 7.17 15.41 -9.22
N ASN A 27 6.79 14.20 -8.82
CA ASN A 27 7.28 13.64 -7.55
C ASN A 27 7.50 12.13 -7.64
N ARG A 28 8.23 11.63 -6.64
CA ARG A 28 8.51 10.21 -6.43
C ARG A 28 8.36 9.91 -4.96
N PHE A 29 7.98 8.68 -4.63
CA PHE A 29 7.92 8.23 -3.25
C PHE A 29 8.89 7.08 -3.04
N THR A 30 9.55 7.08 -1.88
CA THR A 30 10.25 5.89 -1.39
C THR A 30 9.45 5.37 -0.20
N LEU A 31 8.85 4.21 -0.35
CA LEU A 31 8.06 3.59 0.72
C LEU A 31 9.01 2.94 1.71
N ILE A 32 9.01 3.45 2.94
CA ILE A 32 9.92 3.01 4.00
C ILE A 32 9.27 1.92 4.84
N GLY A 33 7.98 2.05 5.10
CA GLY A 33 7.23 1.07 5.86
C GLY A 33 5.77 1.08 5.46
N CYS A 34 5.16 -0.09 5.49
CA CYS A 34 3.72 -0.23 5.23
C CYS A 34 3.21 -1.39 6.05
N ASN A 35 2.22 -1.11 6.88
CA ASN A 35 1.66 -2.09 7.79
C ASN A 35 0.16 -2.20 7.52
N LEU A 36 -0.35 -3.42 7.51
CA LEU A 36 -1.76 -3.71 7.32
C LEU A 36 -2.29 -4.36 8.58
N ALA A 37 -3.41 -3.89 9.09
CA ALA A 37 -4.06 -4.43 10.27
C ALA A 37 -5.42 -4.99 9.89
N ASN A 38 -5.64 -6.28 10.19
CA ASN A 38 -6.96 -6.90 10.05
C ASN A 38 -7.77 -6.55 11.29
N THR A 39 -8.85 -5.79 11.11
CA THR A 39 -9.69 -5.31 12.20
C THR A 39 -10.88 -6.23 12.47
N THR A 40 -10.95 -7.39 11.82
CA THR A 40 -12.06 -8.34 11.93
C THR A 40 -11.66 -9.59 12.69
N ASP A 41 -12.65 -10.38 13.05
CA ASP A 41 -12.46 -11.68 13.70
C ASP A 41 -12.34 -12.84 12.72
N ASN A 42 -12.20 -12.54 11.44
CA ASN A 42 -12.02 -13.53 10.36
C ASN A 42 -10.69 -13.32 9.68
N VAL A 43 -10.17 -14.37 9.03
CA VAL A 43 -9.04 -14.25 8.12
C VAL A 43 -9.43 -13.39 6.93
N VAL A 44 -8.56 -12.48 6.53
CA VAL A 44 -8.74 -11.69 5.30
C VAL A 44 -7.58 -11.95 4.35
N ILE A 45 -7.86 -11.84 3.06
CA ILE A 45 -6.88 -11.99 1.97
C ILE A 45 -6.77 -10.65 1.26
N VAL A 46 -5.55 -10.17 1.07
CA VAL A 46 -5.28 -8.84 0.52
C VAL A 46 -4.41 -8.97 -0.71
N ASP A 47 -4.74 -8.19 -1.75
CA ASP A 47 -3.91 -8.01 -2.94
C ASP A 47 -3.46 -6.55 -3.02
N ILE A 48 -2.21 -6.34 -3.39
CA ILE A 48 -1.67 -5.01 -3.66
C ILE A 48 -1.09 -5.02 -5.07
N THR A 49 -1.53 -4.08 -5.89
CA THR A 49 -1.04 -3.91 -7.25
C THR A 49 -0.31 -2.59 -7.40
N MET A 50 0.60 -2.56 -8.37
CA MET A 50 1.30 -1.35 -8.78
C MET A 50 1.05 -1.12 -10.26
N THR A 51 0.74 0.11 -10.63
CA THR A 51 0.58 0.52 -12.03
C THR A 51 1.59 1.60 -12.33
N ASP A 52 2.42 1.40 -13.34
CA ASP A 52 3.48 2.35 -13.69
C ASP A 52 3.01 3.40 -14.70
N ALA A 53 3.94 4.28 -15.10
CA ALA A 53 3.64 5.36 -16.04
C ALA A 53 3.19 4.87 -17.41
N SER A 54 3.52 3.63 -17.77
CA SER A 54 3.10 3.01 -19.04
C SER A 54 1.78 2.27 -18.93
N ALA A 55 1.08 2.45 -17.80
CA ALA A 55 -0.19 1.79 -17.51
C ALA A 55 -0.09 0.26 -17.42
N VAL A 56 1.08 -0.26 -17.11
CA VAL A 56 1.27 -1.68 -16.86
C VAL A 56 1.02 -1.96 -15.39
N THR A 57 0.12 -2.89 -15.09
CA THR A 57 -0.26 -3.25 -13.72
C THR A 57 0.26 -4.63 -13.39
N GLY A 58 0.90 -4.75 -12.24
CA GLY A 58 1.34 -6.04 -11.71
C GLY A 58 1.01 -6.18 -10.24
N PHE A 59 0.98 -7.41 -9.76
CA PHE A 59 0.83 -7.66 -8.33
C PHE A 59 2.16 -7.43 -7.64
N TYR A 60 2.17 -6.56 -6.65
CA TYR A 60 3.28 -6.47 -5.72
C TYR A 60 3.12 -7.53 -4.61
N ILE A 61 1.90 -7.63 -4.08
CA ILE A 61 1.52 -8.65 -3.10
C ILE A 61 0.29 -9.35 -3.66
N ARG A 62 0.33 -10.67 -3.69
CA ARG A 62 -0.81 -11.46 -4.14
C ARG A 62 -1.26 -12.41 -3.04
N GLN A 63 -2.54 -12.31 -2.67
CA GLN A 63 -3.19 -13.19 -1.71
C GLN A 63 -2.44 -13.26 -0.36
N LEU A 64 -2.12 -12.10 0.18
CA LEU A 64 -1.56 -12.00 1.52
C LEU A 64 -2.64 -12.34 2.55
N ARG A 65 -2.40 -13.41 3.30
CA ARG A 65 -3.30 -13.83 4.37
C ARG A 65 -2.98 -13.07 5.65
N ILE A 66 -4.00 -12.44 6.25
CA ILE A 66 -3.85 -11.77 7.54
C ILE A 66 -4.83 -12.40 8.51
N ASP A 67 -4.31 -12.99 9.58
CA ASP A 67 -5.11 -13.65 10.59
C ASP A 67 -5.98 -12.64 11.38
N PRO A 68 -7.06 -13.10 12.05
CA PRO A 68 -7.95 -12.20 12.80
C PRO A 68 -7.19 -11.35 13.80
N TYR A 69 -7.48 -10.04 13.82
CA TYR A 69 -6.92 -9.07 14.76
C TYR A 69 -5.40 -9.04 14.79
N THR A 70 -4.74 -9.38 13.67
CA THR A 70 -3.28 -9.31 13.57
C THR A 70 -2.87 -8.32 12.47
N SER A 71 -1.57 -8.08 12.39
CA SER A 71 -0.99 -7.16 11.42
C SER A 71 0.01 -7.88 10.54
N ALA A 72 0.18 -7.39 9.31
CA ALA A 72 1.19 -7.88 8.38
C ALA A 72 1.96 -6.69 7.82
N LYS A 73 3.26 -6.87 7.63
CA LYS A 73 4.12 -5.87 7.03
C LYS A 73 4.27 -6.13 5.54
N VAL A 74 4.07 -5.09 4.74
CA VAL A 74 4.25 -5.15 3.30
C VAL A 74 5.72 -4.97 2.93
N VAL A 75 6.40 -4.05 3.65
CA VAL A 75 7.82 -3.77 3.45
C VAL A 75 8.58 -4.35 4.64
N THR A 76 9.46 -5.33 4.39
CA THR A 76 10.15 -6.07 5.45
C THR A 76 11.65 -6.13 5.19
N ASN A 77 12.42 -6.48 6.24
CA ASN A 77 13.85 -6.77 6.16
C ASN A 77 14.70 -5.64 5.55
N GLY A 78 14.33 -4.39 5.83
CA GLY A 78 15.06 -3.24 5.30
C GLY A 78 14.81 -2.97 3.82
N GLU A 79 13.90 -3.70 3.21
CA GLU A 79 13.49 -3.48 1.83
C GLU A 79 12.80 -2.13 1.68
N LYS A 80 13.00 -1.49 0.54
CA LYS A 80 12.32 -0.24 0.20
C LYS A 80 11.70 -0.36 -1.18
N ILE A 81 10.52 0.23 -1.33
CA ILE A 81 9.80 0.23 -2.61
C ILE A 81 9.80 1.66 -3.13
N ILE A 82 10.19 1.82 -4.38
CA ILE A 82 10.22 3.13 -5.03
C ILE A 82 9.00 3.24 -5.94
N LEU A 83 8.20 4.29 -5.71
CA LEU A 83 7.16 4.70 -6.64
C LEU A 83 7.72 5.84 -7.48
N ALA A 84 8.17 5.51 -8.68
CA ALA A 84 8.64 6.50 -9.65
C ALA A 84 7.50 7.43 -10.07
N GLU A 85 7.76 8.38 -10.94
CA GLU A 85 6.73 9.32 -11.41
C GLU A 85 5.54 8.57 -12.03
N SER A 86 4.34 9.08 -11.83
CA SER A 86 3.09 8.55 -12.41
C SER A 86 2.85 7.08 -12.09
N THR A 87 3.11 6.70 -10.87
CA THR A 87 2.91 5.32 -10.37
C THR A 87 1.82 5.30 -9.32
N THR A 88 0.96 4.29 -9.35
CA THR A 88 -0.14 4.13 -8.40
C THR A 88 -0.03 2.78 -7.70
N MET A 89 -0.18 2.80 -6.38
CA MET A 89 -0.27 1.60 -5.56
C MET A 89 -1.72 1.43 -5.09
N THR A 90 -2.31 0.28 -5.40
CA THR A 90 -3.73 0.01 -5.14
C THR A 90 -3.85 -1.23 -4.27
N ILE A 91 -4.78 -1.20 -3.32
CA ILE A 91 -5.04 -2.31 -2.41
C ILE A 91 -6.50 -2.72 -2.46
N VAL A 92 -6.75 -4.02 -2.31
CA VAL A 92 -8.10 -4.58 -2.19
C VAL A 92 -8.08 -5.75 -1.22
N SER A 93 -9.15 -5.89 -0.44
CA SER A 93 -9.36 -7.01 0.47
C SER A 93 -10.51 -7.88 -0.04
N ASP A 94 -10.59 -9.11 0.43
CA ASP A 94 -11.74 -9.98 0.13
C ASP A 94 -12.93 -9.77 1.06
N THR A 95 -12.82 -8.88 2.03
CA THR A 95 -13.82 -8.65 3.07
C THR A 95 -14.02 -7.15 3.25
N ASP A 96 -15.28 -6.70 3.32
CA ASP A 96 -15.60 -5.28 3.52
C ASP A 96 -15.15 -4.78 4.89
N ASN A 97 -14.70 -3.53 4.94
CA ASN A 97 -14.31 -2.83 6.16
C ASN A 97 -13.36 -3.66 7.04
N SER A 98 -12.35 -4.26 6.42
CA SER A 98 -11.57 -5.29 7.10
C SER A 98 -10.14 -4.91 7.41
N VAL A 99 -9.54 -3.95 6.68
CA VAL A 99 -8.11 -3.68 6.78
C VAL A 99 -7.85 -2.19 6.91
N ASP A 100 -6.97 -1.84 7.85
CA ASP A 100 -6.41 -0.50 7.94
C ASP A 100 -4.96 -0.54 7.49
N LEU A 101 -4.54 0.49 6.76
CA LEU A 101 -3.19 0.63 6.25
C LEU A 101 -2.54 1.88 6.83
N VAL A 102 -1.31 1.73 7.30
CA VAL A 102 -0.45 2.86 7.68
C VAL A 102 0.86 2.73 6.93
N ALA A 103 1.19 3.73 6.15
CA ALA A 103 2.41 3.76 5.35
C ALA A 103 3.25 4.97 5.71
N SER A 104 4.56 4.77 5.79
CA SER A 104 5.53 5.85 5.96
C SER A 104 6.40 5.91 4.71
N TYR A 105 6.56 7.09 4.16
CA TYR A 105 7.31 7.25 2.93
C TYR A 105 8.02 8.60 2.87
N ALA A 106 9.03 8.67 2.02
CA ALA A 106 9.72 9.91 1.70
C ALA A 106 9.23 10.38 0.32
N GLU A 107 8.77 11.61 0.26
CA GLU A 107 8.41 12.26 -1.00
C GLU A 107 9.57 13.09 -1.49
N ILE A 108 9.94 12.91 -2.77
CA ILE A 108 11.03 13.65 -3.42
C ILE A 108 10.44 14.46 -4.56
N VAL A 109 10.65 15.75 -4.53
CA VAL A 109 10.16 16.67 -5.57
C VAL A 109 11.31 17.44 -6.21
#